data_b87b10abab749b9f7f1a410a912486ee
#
_entry.id   b87b10abab749b9f7f1a410a912486ee
#
_cell.length_a   1.000
_cell.length_b   1.000
_cell.length_c   1.000
_cell.angle_alpha   90.00
_cell.angle_beta   90.00
_cell.angle_gamma   90.00
#
_symmetry.space_group_name_H-M   'P 1'
#
loop_
_entity.id
_entity.type
_entity.pdbx_description
1 polymer ?
#
loop_
_entity_poly.entity_id
_entity_poly.type
_entity_poly.pdbx_seq_one_letter_code
_entity_poly.pdbx_strand_id
1 'polypeptide(L)'
;AGAGRVLALEFINGGKTYSAVWFSPDNKTGSYYDFDGTSLRGAFLRTALKFSRISSTFGMRMHPIHKTWTGHKGVDYAAPSGTPIHTTADGTVEFAGWQNGYGNVVIIKHHGKYSTLYAHQSRIAAGITKGAKVSQGQLIGYVGATGWATGPHLHYEFRVDNQPIDPLSVDLPVARTLEPAEVRAFNQAVTPYKQQIQLLTQFQQTLPDSLTNVASR
;
A
#
# COMPACT_ATOMS: atom_id res chain seq x y z
N ALA A 1 -8.62 -27.87 3.23
CA ALA A 1 -7.61 -27.41 4.19
C ALA A 1 -6.96 -26.17 3.59
N GLY A 2 -7.08 -25.01 4.24
CA GLY A 2 -6.43 -23.77 3.81
C GLY A 2 -4.92 -23.85 4.09
N ALA A 3 -4.12 -23.14 3.29
CA ALA A 3 -2.70 -22.98 3.54
C ALA A 3 -2.51 -22.29 4.92
N GLY A 4 -1.62 -22.82 5.75
CA GLY A 4 -1.26 -22.22 7.03
C GLY A 4 -0.56 -20.86 6.83
N ARG A 5 -0.45 -20.07 7.91
CA ARG A 5 0.29 -18.82 7.91
C ARG A 5 1.79 -19.08 8.04
N VAL A 6 2.61 -18.37 7.28
CA VAL A 6 4.04 -18.33 7.51
C VAL A 6 4.29 -17.53 8.79
N LEU A 7 4.97 -18.15 9.78
CA LEU A 7 5.24 -17.49 11.06
C LEU A 7 6.51 -16.66 11.02
N ALA A 8 7.57 -17.18 10.39
CA ALA A 8 8.80 -16.45 10.15
C ALA A 8 9.48 -16.97 8.89
N LEU A 9 10.26 -16.11 8.22
CA LEU A 9 11.12 -16.46 7.09
C LEU A 9 12.35 -15.54 7.06
N GLU A 10 13.41 -16.05 6.44
CA GLU A 10 14.57 -15.28 6.05
C GLU A 10 15.01 -15.75 4.66
N PHE A 11 15.45 -14.82 3.83
CA PHE A 11 16.03 -15.13 2.52
C PHE A 11 17.09 -14.09 2.12
N ILE A 12 17.99 -14.49 1.24
CA ILE A 12 19.06 -13.63 0.72
C ILE A 12 18.73 -13.30 -0.75
N ASN A 13 18.77 -12.03 -1.11
CA ASN A 13 18.62 -11.57 -2.47
C ASN A 13 19.63 -10.45 -2.76
N GLY A 14 20.46 -10.64 -3.80
CA GLY A 14 21.50 -9.67 -4.18
C GLY A 14 22.50 -9.38 -3.05
N GLY A 15 22.83 -10.39 -2.22
CA GLY A 15 23.76 -10.27 -1.10
C GLY A 15 23.17 -9.57 0.14
N LYS A 16 21.89 -9.19 0.11
CA LYS A 16 21.17 -8.59 1.24
C LYS A 16 20.22 -9.61 1.86
N THR A 17 20.28 -9.73 3.18
CA THR A 17 19.36 -10.57 3.95
C THR A 17 18.05 -9.83 4.25
N TYR A 18 16.94 -10.51 4.01
CA TYR A 18 15.59 -10.06 4.30
C TYR A 18 14.95 -11.03 5.28
N SER A 19 14.28 -10.51 6.29
CA SER A 19 13.54 -11.29 7.26
C SER A 19 12.09 -10.86 7.35
N ALA A 20 11.20 -11.77 7.70
CA ALA A 20 9.81 -11.47 8.00
C ALA A 20 9.33 -12.36 9.15
N VAL A 21 8.59 -11.79 10.09
CA VAL A 21 7.95 -12.49 11.18
C VAL A 21 6.55 -11.97 11.38
N TRP A 22 5.60 -12.89 11.59
CA TRP A 22 4.24 -12.50 11.94
C TRP A 22 4.16 -12.14 13.41
N PHE A 23 3.63 -10.96 13.70
CA PHE A 23 3.38 -10.50 15.07
C PHE A 23 2.00 -9.88 15.19
N SER A 24 1.29 -10.21 16.27
CA SER A 24 -0.03 -9.68 16.62
C SER A 24 -0.02 -9.29 18.09
N PRO A 25 0.05 -7.99 18.40
CA PRO A 25 0.13 -7.52 19.79
C PRO A 25 -1.13 -7.77 20.61
N ASP A 26 -2.28 -7.83 19.94
CA ASP A 26 -3.61 -7.98 20.56
C ASP A 26 -4.27 -9.35 20.28
N ASN A 27 -3.58 -10.27 19.62
CA ASN A 27 -4.09 -11.54 19.10
C ASN A 27 -5.31 -11.42 18.15
N LYS A 28 -5.66 -10.21 17.74
CA LYS A 28 -6.78 -9.93 16.80
C LYS A 28 -6.28 -9.43 15.46
N THR A 29 -5.41 -8.45 15.51
CA THR A 29 -4.81 -7.84 14.33
C THR A 29 -3.31 -8.10 14.31
N GLY A 30 -2.79 -8.66 13.21
CA GLY A 30 -1.37 -8.95 13.07
C GLY A 30 -0.83 -8.43 11.74
N SER A 31 0.48 -8.29 11.68
CA SER A 31 1.22 -7.89 10.49
C SER A 31 2.58 -8.58 10.44
N TYR A 32 3.25 -8.48 9.28
CA TYR A 32 4.62 -8.90 9.16
C TYR A 32 5.57 -7.74 9.47
N TYR A 33 6.60 -8.05 10.22
CA TYR A 33 7.70 -7.15 10.58
C TYR A 33 9.02 -7.81 10.20
N ASP A 34 10.05 -7.03 9.93
CA ASP A 34 11.41 -7.57 9.94
C ASP A 34 11.84 -7.93 11.36
N PHE A 35 13.02 -8.55 11.50
CA PHE A 35 13.51 -8.96 12.81
C PHE A 35 13.93 -7.79 13.72
N ASP A 36 13.95 -6.57 13.19
CA ASP A 36 14.25 -5.35 13.93
C ASP A 36 12.97 -4.61 14.36
N GLY A 37 11.80 -5.16 14.00
CA GLY A 37 10.51 -4.61 14.36
C GLY A 37 9.98 -3.54 13.38
N THR A 38 10.61 -3.40 12.22
CA THR A 38 10.11 -2.52 11.16
C THR A 38 8.97 -3.22 10.42
N SER A 39 7.83 -2.55 10.28
CA SER A 39 6.70 -3.10 9.53
C SER A 39 7.08 -3.35 8.08
N LEU A 40 6.84 -4.56 7.59
CA LEU A 40 6.98 -4.91 6.17
C LEU A 40 5.76 -4.50 5.34
N ARG A 41 4.68 -4.13 6.00
CA ARG A 41 3.53 -3.53 5.35
C ARG A 41 3.87 -2.08 5.06
N GLY A 42 4.06 -1.71 3.79
CA GLY A 42 4.14 -0.31 3.40
C GLY A 42 2.89 0.43 3.86
N ALA A 43 3.04 1.62 4.45
CA ALA A 43 1.88 2.42 4.88
C ALA A 43 0.94 2.69 3.71
N PHE A 44 1.51 2.78 2.51
CA PHE A 44 0.79 3.03 1.28
C PHE A 44 1.21 2.05 0.18
N LEU A 45 0.23 1.55 -0.56
CA LEU A 45 0.47 0.87 -1.84
C LEU A 45 0.93 1.92 -2.87
N ARG A 46 1.85 1.54 -3.74
CA ARG A 46 2.33 2.41 -4.83
C ARG A 46 1.26 2.73 -5.87
N THR A 47 0.22 1.92 -5.98
CA THR A 47 -0.90 2.12 -6.91
C THR A 47 -2.23 1.68 -6.30
N ALA A 48 -3.28 2.37 -6.66
CA ALA A 48 -4.67 2.04 -6.31
C ALA A 48 -5.31 1.04 -7.30
N LEU A 49 -4.65 0.76 -8.42
CA LEU A 49 -5.10 -0.17 -9.46
C LEU A 49 -4.11 -1.33 -9.60
N LYS A 50 -4.62 -2.54 -9.81
CA LYS A 50 -3.75 -3.73 -10.00
C LYS A 50 -2.98 -3.69 -11.32
N PHE A 51 -3.61 -3.19 -12.39
CA PHE A 51 -3.03 -3.09 -13.72
C PHE A 51 -3.41 -1.75 -14.32
N SER A 52 -2.43 -0.90 -14.58
CA SER A 52 -2.63 0.41 -15.19
C SER A 52 -1.32 0.96 -15.72
N ARG A 53 -1.41 1.92 -16.63
CA ARG A 53 -0.26 2.75 -17.01
C ARG A 53 -0.52 4.19 -16.59
N ILE A 54 0.53 4.89 -16.22
CA ILE A 54 0.45 6.32 -15.97
C ILE A 54 0.21 7.02 -17.32
N SER A 55 -0.87 7.80 -17.40
CA SER A 55 -1.22 8.59 -18.58
C SER A 55 -0.87 10.07 -18.40
N SER A 56 -0.77 10.55 -17.15
CA SER A 56 -0.33 11.90 -16.84
C SER A 56 0.30 11.96 -15.45
N THR A 57 1.44 12.66 -15.33
CA THR A 57 2.16 12.84 -14.09
C THR A 57 1.74 14.11 -13.34
N PHE A 58 2.15 14.21 -12.09
CA PHE A 58 2.01 15.41 -11.26
C PHE A 58 2.78 16.60 -11.86
N GLY A 59 2.29 17.83 -11.66
CA GLY A 59 2.99 19.05 -12.02
C GLY A 59 2.29 19.90 -13.08
N MET A 60 2.98 20.90 -13.60
CA MET A 60 2.42 21.84 -14.57
C MET A 60 2.17 21.18 -15.93
N ARG A 61 0.94 21.27 -16.43
CA ARG A 61 0.56 20.78 -17.77
C ARG A 61 -0.51 21.63 -18.40
N MET A 62 -0.67 21.51 -19.72
CA MET A 62 -1.81 22.11 -20.40
C MET A 62 -3.09 21.34 -20.08
N HIS A 63 -4.07 22.01 -19.52
CA HIS A 63 -5.33 21.38 -19.18
C HIS A 63 -6.06 20.91 -20.45
N PRO A 64 -6.48 19.63 -20.54
CA PRO A 64 -7.00 19.08 -21.80
C PRO A 64 -8.30 19.74 -22.27
N ILE A 65 -9.13 20.23 -21.35
CA ILE A 65 -10.42 20.88 -21.66
C ILE A 65 -10.23 22.40 -21.77
N HIS A 66 -9.65 23.05 -20.75
CA HIS A 66 -9.56 24.50 -20.69
C HIS A 66 -8.42 25.10 -21.52
N LYS A 67 -7.48 24.26 -22.02
CA LYS A 67 -6.33 24.68 -22.84
C LYS A 67 -5.46 25.77 -22.19
N THR A 68 -5.40 25.77 -20.87
CA THR A 68 -4.57 26.65 -20.04
C THR A 68 -3.53 25.84 -19.28
N TRP A 69 -2.39 26.43 -19.00
CA TRP A 69 -1.40 25.82 -18.12
C TRP A 69 -1.93 25.79 -16.70
N THR A 70 -2.10 24.59 -16.14
CA THR A 70 -2.58 24.37 -14.77
C THR A 70 -1.74 23.33 -14.06
N GLY A 71 -1.62 23.46 -12.74
CA GLY A 71 -1.00 22.45 -11.91
C GLY A 71 -1.87 21.18 -11.85
N HIS A 72 -1.33 20.05 -12.30
CA HIS A 72 -1.94 18.75 -12.10
C HIS A 72 -1.60 18.26 -10.68
N LYS A 73 -2.62 18.15 -9.83
CA LYS A 73 -2.48 17.87 -8.39
C LYS A 73 -2.28 16.40 -8.06
N GLY A 74 -2.24 15.53 -9.04
CA GLY A 74 -2.14 14.08 -8.85
C GLY A 74 -1.48 13.38 -10.02
N VAL A 75 -1.69 12.08 -10.08
CA VAL A 75 -1.26 11.20 -11.17
C VAL A 75 -2.50 10.56 -11.78
N ASP A 76 -2.58 10.56 -13.11
CA ASP A 76 -3.67 9.91 -13.83
C ASP A 76 -3.22 8.51 -14.28
N TYR A 77 -4.01 7.51 -13.90
CA TYR A 77 -3.83 6.10 -14.29
C TYR A 77 -4.89 5.73 -15.32
N ALA A 78 -4.48 5.50 -16.57
CA ALA A 78 -5.38 5.03 -17.62
C ALA A 78 -5.81 3.58 -17.33
N ALA A 79 -7.13 3.38 -17.28
CA ALA A 79 -7.73 2.06 -17.11
C ALA A 79 -9.15 2.06 -17.68
N PRO A 80 -9.69 0.92 -18.15
CA PRO A 80 -11.07 0.81 -18.61
C PRO A 80 -12.08 1.22 -17.54
N SER A 81 -13.21 1.80 -17.97
CA SER A 81 -14.32 2.06 -17.06
C SER A 81 -14.78 0.78 -16.38
N GLY A 82 -15.07 0.86 -15.07
CA GLY A 82 -15.42 -0.31 -14.26
C GLY A 82 -14.24 -1.05 -13.63
N THR A 83 -12.97 -0.70 -13.94
CA THR A 83 -11.81 -1.26 -13.26
C THR A 83 -11.89 -0.97 -11.76
N PRO A 84 -11.72 -1.98 -10.88
CA PRO A 84 -11.78 -1.79 -9.43
C PRO A 84 -10.67 -0.85 -8.92
N ILE A 85 -11.06 0.10 -8.07
CA ILE A 85 -10.17 1.02 -7.35
C ILE A 85 -10.07 0.56 -5.91
N HIS A 86 -8.84 0.43 -5.40
CA HIS A 86 -8.58 0.03 -4.03
C HIS A 86 -7.90 1.15 -3.26
N THR A 87 -8.24 1.31 -1.98
CA THR A 87 -7.51 2.27 -1.14
C THR A 87 -6.06 1.85 -0.99
N THR A 88 -5.17 2.84 -1.06
CA THR A 88 -3.72 2.60 -0.96
C THR A 88 -3.23 2.39 0.47
N ALA A 89 -4.04 2.75 1.49
CA ALA A 89 -3.69 2.59 2.90
C ALA A 89 -4.94 2.40 3.78
N ASP A 90 -4.72 1.97 5.04
CA ASP A 90 -5.76 1.98 6.07
C ASP A 90 -6.19 3.42 6.36
N GLY A 91 -7.47 3.64 6.66
CA GLY A 91 -7.96 4.99 6.96
C GLY A 91 -9.44 5.07 7.26
N THR A 92 -9.90 6.31 7.27
CA THR A 92 -11.33 6.64 7.45
C THR A 92 -11.77 7.51 6.28
N VAL A 93 -12.89 7.18 5.67
CA VAL A 93 -13.47 7.96 4.58
C VAL A 93 -13.88 9.34 5.10
N GLU A 94 -13.21 10.37 4.61
CA GLU A 94 -13.52 11.77 4.93
C GLU A 94 -14.65 12.31 4.05
N PHE A 95 -14.65 11.89 2.79
CA PHE A 95 -15.67 12.27 1.82
C PHE A 95 -15.90 11.13 0.81
N ALA A 96 -17.15 10.91 0.44
CA ALA A 96 -17.57 10.03 -0.65
C ALA A 96 -18.80 10.62 -1.31
N GLY A 97 -18.70 10.98 -2.60
CA GLY A 97 -19.80 11.64 -3.32
C GLY A 97 -19.31 12.42 -4.53
N TRP A 98 -20.13 13.38 -4.99
CA TRP A 98 -19.84 14.22 -6.13
C TRP A 98 -19.14 15.53 -5.74
N GLN A 99 -18.05 15.87 -6.43
CA GLN A 99 -17.42 17.19 -6.37
C GLN A 99 -17.21 17.74 -7.79
N ASN A 100 -17.42 19.05 -7.95
CA ASN A 100 -17.18 19.70 -9.23
C ASN A 100 -15.72 19.53 -9.67
N GLY A 101 -15.53 19.17 -10.94
CA GLY A 101 -14.23 18.83 -11.51
C GLY A 101 -13.83 17.38 -11.28
N TYR A 102 -13.88 16.88 -10.05
CA TYR A 102 -13.50 15.50 -9.70
C TYR A 102 -14.54 14.43 -10.07
N GLY A 103 -15.82 14.82 -10.25
CA GLY A 103 -16.91 13.86 -10.43
C GLY A 103 -17.18 13.07 -9.17
N ASN A 104 -17.48 11.77 -9.31
CA ASN A 104 -17.56 10.88 -8.16
C ASN A 104 -16.16 10.67 -7.57
N VAL A 105 -16.01 11.04 -6.31
CA VAL A 105 -14.71 11.06 -5.62
C VAL A 105 -14.82 10.48 -4.22
N VAL A 106 -13.77 9.75 -3.82
CA VAL A 106 -13.56 9.29 -2.45
C VAL A 106 -12.28 9.94 -1.92
N ILE A 107 -12.36 10.53 -0.73
CA ILE A 107 -11.22 11.07 0.01
C ILE A 107 -11.09 10.26 1.29
N ILE A 108 -9.89 9.76 1.55
CA ILE A 108 -9.59 8.94 2.73
C ILE A 108 -8.51 9.64 3.54
N LYS A 109 -8.81 9.87 4.83
CA LYS A 109 -7.85 10.34 5.81
C LYS A 109 -7.14 9.14 6.43
N HIS A 110 -5.82 9.18 6.40
CA HIS A 110 -4.94 8.16 6.97
C HIS A 110 -4.35 8.61 8.31
N HIS A 111 -3.43 7.83 8.85
CA HIS A 111 -2.76 8.21 10.10
C HIS A 111 -1.94 9.51 9.92
N GLY A 112 -1.96 10.36 10.95
CA GLY A 112 -1.22 11.63 10.97
C GLY A 112 -1.75 12.64 9.95
N LYS A 113 -0.85 13.17 9.12
CA LYS A 113 -1.10 14.27 8.18
C LYS A 113 -1.44 13.83 6.75
N TYR A 114 -1.59 12.53 6.52
CA TYR A 114 -1.77 11.99 5.18
C TYR A 114 -3.23 11.82 4.80
N SER A 115 -3.55 12.12 3.54
CA SER A 115 -4.82 11.75 2.92
C SER A 115 -4.62 11.39 1.46
N THR A 116 -5.56 10.62 0.90
CA THR A 116 -5.57 10.25 -0.52
C THR A 116 -6.92 10.55 -1.14
N LEU A 117 -6.91 10.91 -2.44
CA LEU A 117 -8.09 11.22 -3.21
C LEU A 117 -8.16 10.34 -4.46
N TYR A 118 -9.35 9.83 -4.77
CA TYR A 118 -9.63 8.91 -5.87
C TYR A 118 -10.83 9.45 -6.65
N ALA A 119 -10.57 10.09 -7.81
CA ALA A 119 -11.59 10.81 -8.58
C ALA A 119 -11.97 10.13 -9.90
N HIS A 120 -12.92 10.76 -10.60
CA HIS A 120 -13.50 10.38 -11.88
C HIS A 120 -14.16 8.99 -11.88
N GLN A 121 -14.60 8.52 -10.71
CA GLN A 121 -15.19 7.19 -10.56
C GLN A 121 -16.53 7.09 -11.30
N SER A 122 -16.80 5.94 -11.92
CA SER A 122 -18.12 5.62 -12.47
C SER A 122 -19.15 5.42 -11.36
N ARG A 123 -18.73 4.76 -10.28
CA ARG A 123 -19.52 4.58 -9.05
C ARG A 123 -18.62 4.33 -7.85
N ILE A 124 -19.09 4.72 -6.69
CA ILE A 124 -18.48 4.42 -5.39
C ILE A 124 -18.96 3.03 -4.95
N ALA A 125 -18.09 2.25 -4.31
CA ALA A 125 -18.45 0.92 -3.82
C ALA A 125 -19.44 0.98 -2.64
N ALA A 126 -20.26 -0.05 -2.49
CA ALA A 126 -21.21 -0.15 -1.39
C ALA A 126 -20.49 -0.10 -0.03
N GLY A 127 -21.07 0.63 0.92
CA GLY A 127 -20.50 0.82 2.26
C GLY A 127 -19.39 1.86 2.37
N ILE A 128 -18.95 2.47 1.26
CA ILE A 128 -17.98 3.56 1.27
C ILE A 128 -18.71 4.89 1.43
N THR A 129 -18.89 5.29 2.67
CA THR A 129 -19.58 6.54 3.06
C THR A 129 -18.71 7.30 4.06
N LYS A 130 -18.94 8.60 4.24
CA LYS A 130 -18.22 9.41 5.24
C LYS A 130 -18.24 8.75 6.61
N GLY A 131 -17.08 8.62 7.23
CA GLY A 131 -16.87 7.98 8.54
C GLY A 131 -16.58 6.47 8.45
N ALA A 132 -16.78 5.81 7.30
CA ALA A 132 -16.45 4.40 7.15
C ALA A 132 -14.94 4.16 7.30
N LYS A 133 -14.57 3.13 8.07
CA LYS A 133 -13.18 2.66 8.16
C LYS A 133 -12.88 1.74 6.97
N VAL A 134 -11.71 1.91 6.39
CA VAL A 134 -11.23 1.10 5.27
C VAL A 134 -9.84 0.54 5.58
N SER A 135 -9.59 -0.67 5.10
CA SER A 135 -8.28 -1.32 5.19
C SER A 135 -7.53 -1.21 3.87
N GLN A 136 -6.21 -1.11 3.91
CA GLN A 136 -5.34 -1.10 2.72
C GLN A 136 -5.72 -2.22 1.74
N GLY A 137 -5.89 -1.88 0.47
CA GLY A 137 -6.32 -2.81 -0.57
C GLY A 137 -7.82 -3.10 -0.59
N GLN A 138 -8.63 -2.45 0.26
CA GLN A 138 -10.09 -2.56 0.20
C GLN A 138 -10.64 -1.88 -1.04
N LEU A 139 -11.64 -2.50 -1.68
CA LEU A 139 -12.37 -1.92 -2.80
C LEU A 139 -13.15 -0.67 -2.34
N ILE A 140 -12.95 0.46 -3.03
CA ILE A 140 -13.60 1.74 -2.70
C ILE A 140 -14.43 2.31 -3.84
N GLY A 141 -14.29 1.80 -5.05
CA GLY A 141 -15.06 2.25 -6.22
C GLY A 141 -14.53 1.69 -7.52
N TYR A 142 -14.90 2.33 -8.61
CA TYR A 142 -14.60 1.83 -9.95
C TYR A 142 -14.24 3.00 -10.89
N VAL A 143 -13.24 2.79 -11.72
CA VAL A 143 -12.79 3.77 -12.74
C VAL A 143 -13.97 4.21 -13.62
N GLY A 144 -14.00 5.48 -13.96
CA GLY A 144 -14.96 6.09 -14.86
C GLY A 144 -14.37 7.30 -15.57
N ALA A 145 -15.26 8.18 -16.02
CA ALA A 145 -14.93 9.45 -16.68
C ALA A 145 -15.88 10.56 -16.21
N THR A 146 -16.27 10.55 -14.94
CA THR A 146 -17.17 11.56 -14.38
C THR A 146 -16.42 12.86 -14.04
N GLY A 147 -17.12 13.98 -14.00
CA GLY A 147 -16.49 15.30 -13.81
C GLY A 147 -15.74 15.80 -15.04
N TRP A 148 -14.60 16.44 -14.85
CA TRP A 148 -13.82 17.04 -15.96
C TRP A 148 -12.79 16.02 -16.49
N ALA A 149 -13.27 14.90 -17.00
CA ALA A 149 -12.46 13.86 -17.59
C ALA A 149 -12.73 13.75 -19.10
N THR A 150 -11.69 13.57 -19.90
CA THR A 150 -11.80 13.37 -21.37
C THR A 150 -11.95 11.91 -21.77
N GLY A 151 -11.75 10.99 -20.83
CA GLY A 151 -11.87 9.54 -21.04
C GLY A 151 -11.66 8.78 -19.72
N PRO A 152 -11.89 7.47 -19.71
CA PRO A 152 -11.79 6.67 -18.49
C PRO A 152 -10.37 6.67 -17.93
N HIS A 153 -10.23 7.10 -16.68
CA HIS A 153 -8.99 7.04 -15.90
C HIS A 153 -9.28 7.21 -14.42
N LEU A 154 -8.33 6.83 -13.57
CA LEU A 154 -8.31 7.22 -12.17
C LEU A 154 -7.40 8.43 -12.03
N HIS A 155 -7.91 9.53 -11.49
CA HIS A 155 -7.11 10.62 -10.96
C HIS A 155 -6.83 10.32 -9.47
N TYR A 156 -5.55 10.18 -9.11
CA TYR A 156 -5.08 9.86 -7.76
C TYR A 156 -4.22 10.98 -7.20
N GLU A 157 -4.58 11.47 -6.01
CA GLU A 157 -3.76 12.42 -5.28
C GLU A 157 -3.28 11.81 -3.97
N PHE A 158 -2.02 12.05 -3.66
CA PHE A 158 -1.43 11.85 -2.33
C PHE A 158 -1.21 13.23 -1.70
N ARG A 159 -1.70 13.42 -0.48
CA ARG A 159 -1.71 14.71 0.19
C ARG A 159 -1.05 14.62 1.56
N VAL A 160 -0.27 15.65 1.87
CA VAL A 160 0.33 15.88 3.19
C VAL A 160 -0.21 17.21 3.71
N ASP A 161 -0.83 17.21 4.89
CA ASP A 161 -1.51 18.40 5.44
C ASP A 161 -2.47 19.05 4.43
N ASN A 162 -3.26 18.23 3.73
CA ASN A 162 -4.18 18.58 2.64
C ASN A 162 -3.52 19.20 1.39
N GLN A 163 -2.20 19.27 1.32
CA GLN A 163 -1.48 19.74 0.14
C GLN A 163 -1.10 18.56 -0.76
N PRO A 164 -1.51 18.56 -2.04
CA PRO A 164 -1.10 17.54 -2.99
C PRO A 164 0.40 17.55 -3.21
N ILE A 165 1.01 16.37 -3.16
CA ILE A 165 2.43 16.16 -3.49
C ILE A 165 2.54 15.04 -4.52
N ASP A 166 3.66 15.00 -5.23
CA ASP A 166 3.91 13.98 -6.25
C ASP A 166 4.03 12.59 -5.61
N PRO A 167 3.06 11.68 -5.80
CA PRO A 167 3.10 10.34 -5.21
C PRO A 167 4.22 9.45 -5.77
N LEU A 168 4.82 9.82 -6.91
CA LEU A 168 5.87 9.05 -7.55
C LEU A 168 7.26 9.41 -7.01
N SER A 169 7.44 10.65 -6.51
CA SER A 169 8.72 11.14 -6.01
C SER A 169 8.85 11.08 -4.48
N VAL A 170 7.72 10.93 -3.76
CA VAL A 170 7.74 10.91 -2.30
C VAL A 170 8.16 9.55 -1.74
N ASP A 171 9.00 9.57 -0.71
CA ASP A 171 9.23 8.39 0.12
C ASP A 171 7.98 8.12 0.95
N LEU A 172 7.23 7.09 0.55
CA LEU A 172 6.02 6.71 1.24
C LEU A 172 6.36 6.19 2.64
N PRO A 173 5.67 6.66 3.70
CA PRO A 173 5.95 6.23 5.05
C PRO A 173 5.74 4.73 5.22
N VAL A 174 6.49 4.09 6.13
CA VAL A 174 6.24 2.72 6.57
C VAL A 174 4.99 2.64 7.45
N ALA A 175 4.27 1.54 7.39
CA ALA A 175 2.89 1.47 7.88
C ALA A 175 2.73 1.62 9.37
N ARG A 176 3.68 1.21 10.18
CA ARG A 176 3.60 1.29 11.64
C ARG A 176 4.96 0.97 12.25
N THR A 177 5.40 1.81 13.14
CA THR A 177 6.44 1.46 14.10
C THR A 177 5.75 0.85 15.31
N LEU A 178 6.34 -0.21 15.87
CA LEU A 178 5.86 -0.78 17.13
C LEU A 178 5.94 0.27 18.23
N GLU A 179 4.88 0.40 19.02
CA GLU A 179 4.90 1.26 20.19
C GLU A 179 5.88 0.70 21.25
N PRO A 180 6.49 1.54 22.11
CA PRO A 180 7.48 1.07 23.09
C PRO A 180 6.99 -0.10 23.97
N ALA A 181 5.71 -0.14 24.30
CA ALA A 181 5.11 -1.26 25.04
C ALA A 181 5.03 -2.55 24.22
N GLU A 182 4.86 -2.44 22.89
CA GLU A 182 4.78 -3.58 21.98
C GLU A 182 6.16 -4.15 21.64
N VAL A 183 7.20 -3.32 21.63
CA VAL A 183 8.60 -3.74 21.34
C VAL A 183 9.06 -4.88 22.25
N ARG A 184 8.73 -4.82 23.54
CA ARG A 184 9.09 -5.88 24.49
C ARG A 184 8.42 -7.21 24.12
N ALA A 185 7.11 -7.18 23.88
CA ALA A 185 6.34 -8.36 23.47
C ALA A 185 6.80 -8.89 22.11
N PHE A 186 7.10 -8.00 21.17
CA PHE A 186 7.67 -8.34 19.88
C PHE A 186 9.01 -9.08 20.03
N ASN A 187 9.96 -8.54 20.80
CA ASN A 187 11.28 -9.16 21.00
C ASN A 187 11.15 -10.53 21.64
N GLN A 188 10.26 -10.72 22.62
CA GLN A 188 9.99 -12.03 23.21
C GLN A 188 9.43 -13.03 22.18
N ALA A 189 8.50 -12.61 21.33
CA ALA A 189 7.89 -13.45 20.30
C ALA A 189 8.88 -13.82 19.18
N VAL A 190 9.80 -12.93 18.83
CA VAL A 190 10.73 -13.08 17.69
C VAL A 190 11.98 -13.86 18.04
N THR A 191 12.44 -13.79 19.29
CA THR A 191 13.68 -14.47 19.74
C THR A 191 13.76 -15.95 19.37
N PRO A 192 12.72 -16.79 19.58
CA PRO A 192 12.75 -18.19 19.18
C PRO A 192 12.98 -18.39 17.68
N TYR A 193 12.34 -17.57 16.85
CA TYR A 193 12.47 -17.66 15.39
C TYR A 193 13.88 -17.26 14.93
N LYS A 194 14.46 -16.19 15.49
CA LYS A 194 15.85 -15.79 15.23
C LYS A 194 16.82 -16.93 15.56
N GLN A 195 16.65 -17.57 16.72
CA GLN A 195 17.49 -18.70 17.15
C GLN A 195 17.35 -19.91 16.22
N GLN A 196 16.12 -20.26 15.83
CA GLN A 196 15.88 -21.39 14.92
C GLN A 196 16.49 -21.14 13.53
N ILE A 197 16.33 -19.95 12.98
CA ILE A 197 16.91 -19.59 11.66
C ILE A 197 18.44 -19.60 11.75
N GLN A 198 19.02 -19.05 12.81
CA GLN A 198 20.47 -19.05 13.01
C GLN A 198 21.03 -20.49 13.07
N LEU A 199 20.37 -21.39 13.79
CA LEU A 199 20.76 -22.79 13.85
C LEU A 199 20.67 -23.45 12.45
N LEU A 200 19.61 -23.21 11.69
CA LEU A 200 19.46 -23.72 10.32
C LEU A 200 20.57 -23.20 9.40
N THR A 201 20.91 -21.93 9.48
CA THR A 201 21.99 -21.33 8.70
C THR A 201 23.34 -21.93 9.03
N GLN A 202 23.64 -22.13 10.32
CA GLN A 202 24.87 -22.79 10.77
C GLN A 202 24.94 -24.25 10.29
N PHE A 203 23.81 -24.97 10.34
CA PHE A 203 23.74 -26.35 9.88
C PHE A 203 23.98 -26.45 8.37
N GLN A 204 23.41 -25.52 7.57
CA GLN A 204 23.65 -25.46 6.13
C GLN A 204 25.12 -25.20 5.77
N GLN A 205 25.83 -24.38 6.56
CA GLN A 205 27.25 -24.09 6.35
C GLN A 205 28.16 -25.27 6.69
N THR A 206 27.67 -26.21 7.51
CA THR A 206 28.42 -27.43 7.88
C THR A 206 28.14 -28.63 6.98
N LEU A 207 27.17 -28.54 6.07
CA LEU A 207 26.90 -29.62 5.12
C LEU A 207 27.97 -29.62 4.01
N PRO A 208 28.49 -30.81 3.62
CA PRO A 208 29.41 -30.93 2.47
C PRO A 208 28.73 -30.49 1.17
N ASP A 209 29.47 -29.85 0.29
CA ASP A 209 28.99 -29.34 -1.03
C ASP A 209 28.30 -30.40 -1.89
N SER A 210 28.52 -31.68 -1.63
CA SER A 210 27.86 -32.78 -2.35
C SER A 210 26.37 -32.93 -2.09
N LEU A 211 25.83 -32.33 -1.00
CA LEU A 211 24.39 -32.40 -0.64
C LEU A 211 23.62 -31.13 -1.03
N THR A 212 24.30 -30.04 -1.37
CA THR A 212 23.65 -28.77 -1.73
C THR A 212 23.16 -28.72 -3.17
N ASN A 213 23.61 -29.63 -4.05
CA ASN A 213 23.30 -29.66 -5.49
C ASN A 213 22.03 -30.44 -5.89
N VAL A 214 21.24 -30.96 -4.95
CA VAL A 214 20.00 -31.73 -5.24
C VAL A 214 18.74 -30.86 -5.35
N ALA A 215 18.79 -29.61 -4.91
CA ALA A 215 17.61 -28.70 -4.90
C ALA A 215 17.48 -27.78 -6.12
N SER A 216 18.32 -27.94 -7.14
CA SER A 216 18.33 -27.09 -8.35
C SER A 216 18.12 -27.85 -9.66
N ARG A 217 17.32 -28.93 -9.62
CA ARG A 217 16.84 -29.61 -10.84
C ARG A 217 15.31 -29.67 -10.87
#